data_6dfcbe6ff79b5022c1a75dc5944bdcb8
#
_entry.id   6dfcbe6ff79b5022c1a75dc5944bdcb8
#
_cell.length_a   1.000
_cell.length_b   1.000
_cell.length_c   1.000
_cell.angle_alpha   90.00
_cell.angle_beta   90.00
_cell.angle_gamma   90.00
#
_symmetry.space_group_name_H-M   'P 1'
#
loop_
_entity.id
_entity.type
_entity.pdbx_description
1 polymer ?
#
loop_
_entity_poly.entity_id
_entity_poly.type
_entity_poly.pdbx_seq_one_letter_code
_entity_poly.pdbx_strand_id
1 'polypeptide(L)'
;MAQMEVSYSRRLDYQYMMIETDEEARSDYRLSMLINNRINGFLPVHVQQMNGKSTLSYEITSLENLPEFLDARKITYDEMVSLLLQFCSAVSEVGRYLLDGEGILLEPQYIYVSKSLERIRFCYYPYQHMPL
;
A
#
# COMPACT_ATOMS: atom_id res chain seq x y z
N MET A 1 -14.83 4.44 13.15
CA MET A 1 -13.82 4.20 12.14
C MET A 1 -14.48 3.79 10.83
N ALA A 2 -14.26 4.55 9.80
CA ALA A 2 -14.85 4.20 8.51
C ALA A 2 -14.21 2.91 8.01
N GLN A 3 -15.04 1.96 7.59
CA GLN A 3 -14.55 0.73 7.00
C GLN A 3 -14.02 1.03 5.60
N MET A 4 -12.83 0.53 5.33
CA MET A 4 -12.30 0.57 3.98
C MET A 4 -12.94 -0.52 3.15
N GLU A 5 -13.51 -0.14 2.03
CA GLU A 5 -14.02 -1.11 1.07
C GLU A 5 -12.91 -1.46 0.11
N VAL A 6 -12.46 -2.70 0.16
CA VAL A 6 -11.35 -3.17 -0.66
C VAL A 6 -11.91 -4.11 -1.73
N SER A 7 -11.48 -3.88 -2.96
CA SER A 7 -11.82 -4.74 -4.07
C SER A 7 -10.58 -4.97 -4.93
N TYR A 8 -10.67 -5.91 -5.86
CA TYR A 8 -9.55 -6.26 -6.71
C TYR A 8 -9.99 -6.23 -8.16
N SER A 9 -9.10 -5.76 -9.04
CA SER A 9 -9.36 -5.67 -10.46
C SER A 9 -8.17 -6.17 -11.24
N ARG A 10 -8.44 -6.81 -12.38
CA ARG A 10 -7.39 -7.25 -13.28
C ARG A 10 -7.67 -6.71 -14.67
N ARG A 11 -6.69 -6.01 -15.23
CA ARG A 11 -6.76 -5.48 -16.60
C ARG A 11 -5.53 -5.90 -17.37
N LEU A 12 -5.71 -6.67 -18.44
CA LEU A 12 -4.61 -7.19 -19.25
C LEU A 12 -3.60 -7.89 -18.35
N ASP A 13 -2.36 -7.40 -18.31
CA ASP A 13 -1.29 -7.97 -17.50
C ASP A 13 -1.13 -7.30 -16.14
N TYR A 14 -2.03 -6.39 -15.78
CA TYR A 14 -1.93 -5.61 -14.55
C TYR A 14 -2.99 -6.02 -13.56
N GLN A 15 -2.61 -6.03 -12.28
CA GLN A 15 -3.52 -6.31 -11.18
C GLN A 15 -3.53 -5.14 -10.21
N TYR A 16 -4.70 -4.83 -9.67
CA TYR A 16 -4.88 -3.70 -8.77
C TYR A 16 -5.66 -4.10 -7.53
N MET A 17 -5.23 -3.56 -6.38
CA MET A 17 -6.03 -3.53 -5.17
C MET A 17 -6.66 -2.14 -5.11
N MET A 18 -7.99 -2.07 -5.02
CA MET A 18 -8.70 -0.81 -5.01
C MET A 18 -9.33 -0.56 -3.66
N ILE A 19 -9.11 0.63 -3.11
CA ILE A 19 -9.72 1.05 -1.86
C ILE A 19 -10.63 2.23 -2.17
N GLU A 20 -11.93 2.04 -1.95
CA GLU A 20 -12.91 3.09 -2.15
C GLU A 20 -13.05 3.91 -0.86
N THR A 21 -13.08 5.22 -1.00
CA THR A 21 -13.26 6.10 0.14
C THR A 21 -14.40 7.08 -0.14
N ASP A 22 -15.13 7.45 0.89
CA ASP A 22 -16.20 8.45 0.79
C ASP A 22 -15.64 9.87 0.70
N GLU A 23 -14.34 10.05 0.91
CA GLU A 23 -13.73 11.36 0.83
C GLU A 23 -13.44 11.72 -0.61
N GLU A 24 -13.75 12.98 -0.98
CA GLU A 24 -13.38 13.47 -2.29
C GLU A 24 -11.87 13.60 -2.37
N ALA A 25 -11.31 13.26 -3.53
CA ALA A 25 -9.90 13.49 -3.78
C ALA A 25 -9.68 15.00 -3.88
N ARG A 26 -9.34 15.58 -2.76
CA ARG A 26 -8.99 16.99 -2.71
C ARG A 26 -7.56 17.19 -3.14
N SER A 27 -7.15 18.43 -3.38
CA SER A 27 -5.74 18.75 -3.53
C SER A 27 -5.06 18.62 -2.17
N ASP A 28 -5.09 17.40 -1.65
CA ASP A 28 -4.41 17.03 -0.41
C ASP A 28 -2.95 16.81 -0.72
N TYR A 29 -2.08 17.43 0.06
CA TYR A 29 -0.64 17.31 -0.12
C TYR A 29 -0.20 15.84 -0.14
N ARG A 30 -0.72 15.03 0.81
CA ARG A 30 -0.31 13.63 0.92
C ARG A 30 -0.70 12.83 -0.32
N LEU A 31 -1.91 13.02 -0.81
CA LEU A 31 -2.37 12.33 -2.01
C LEU A 31 -1.57 12.78 -3.22
N SER A 32 -1.31 14.06 -3.35
CA SER A 32 -0.51 14.61 -4.44
C SER A 32 0.90 14.02 -4.45
N MET A 33 1.52 13.89 -3.28
CA MET A 33 2.86 13.28 -3.19
C MET A 33 2.86 11.83 -3.61
N LEU A 34 1.81 11.09 -3.24
CA LEU A 34 1.69 9.67 -3.61
C LEU A 34 1.50 9.49 -5.12
N ILE A 35 0.68 10.33 -5.75
CA ILE A 35 0.37 10.22 -7.17
C ILE A 35 1.55 10.65 -8.04
N ASN A 36 2.22 11.71 -7.65
CA ASN A 36 3.25 12.34 -8.49
C ASN A 36 4.64 11.79 -8.27
N ASN A 37 4.84 10.92 -7.28
CA ASN A 37 6.14 10.37 -6.97
C ASN A 37 6.05 8.86 -6.83
N ARG A 38 7.13 8.19 -7.21
CA ARG A 38 7.27 6.77 -6.96
C ARG A 38 8.10 6.60 -5.70
N ILE A 39 7.42 6.38 -4.58
CA ILE A 39 8.09 6.26 -3.29
C ILE A 39 8.58 4.83 -3.12
N ASN A 40 9.89 4.67 -2.93
CA ASN A 40 10.49 3.35 -2.77
C ASN A 40 9.89 2.61 -1.59
N GLY A 41 9.56 1.34 -1.81
CA GLY A 41 8.97 0.50 -0.78
C GLY A 41 7.46 0.52 -0.73
N PHE A 42 6.81 1.33 -1.58
CA PHE A 42 5.36 1.45 -1.58
C PHE A 42 4.76 1.08 -2.94
N LEU A 43 3.53 0.60 -2.89
CA LEU A 43 2.76 0.29 -4.10
C LEU A 43 2.46 1.59 -4.85
N PRO A 44 2.65 1.60 -6.19
CA PRO A 44 2.19 2.75 -6.99
C PRO A 44 0.68 2.92 -6.86
N VAL A 45 0.20 4.15 -6.82
CA VAL A 45 -1.21 4.43 -6.63
C VAL A 45 -1.73 5.39 -7.70
N HIS A 46 -2.95 5.13 -8.13
CA HIS A 46 -3.72 6.00 -9.01
C HIS A 46 -5.05 6.32 -8.35
N VAL A 47 -5.61 7.47 -8.66
CA VAL A 47 -6.89 7.90 -8.10
C VAL A 47 -7.90 8.06 -9.21
N GLN A 48 -9.11 7.52 -8.97
CA GLN A 48 -10.25 7.74 -9.84
C GLN A 48 -11.39 8.30 -9.01
N GLN A 49 -12.09 9.28 -9.56
CA GLN A 49 -13.29 9.84 -8.92
C GLN A 49 -14.52 9.42 -9.71
N MET A 50 -15.51 8.88 -9.01
CA MET A 50 -16.79 8.53 -9.60
C MET A 50 -17.88 8.82 -8.59
N ASN A 51 -18.88 9.60 -9.00
CA ASN A 51 -20.06 9.88 -8.19
C ASN A 51 -19.75 10.46 -6.81
N GLY A 52 -18.76 11.36 -6.74
CA GLY A 52 -18.38 11.99 -5.48
C GLY A 52 -17.54 11.13 -4.56
N LYS A 53 -17.20 9.92 -5.00
CA LYS A 53 -16.33 9.02 -4.25
C LYS A 53 -14.99 8.88 -4.95
N SER A 54 -13.95 8.70 -4.18
CA SER A 54 -12.61 8.47 -4.70
C SER A 54 -12.23 7.01 -4.54
N THR A 55 -11.61 6.46 -5.57
CA THR A 55 -11.06 5.10 -5.52
C THR A 55 -9.55 5.18 -5.71
N LEU A 56 -8.81 4.66 -4.73
CA LEU A 56 -7.37 4.55 -4.80
C LEU A 56 -7.03 3.18 -5.36
N SER A 57 -6.35 3.14 -6.51
CA SER A 57 -5.96 1.89 -7.17
C SER A 57 -4.47 1.67 -6.97
N TYR A 58 -4.12 0.62 -6.22
CA TYR A 58 -2.72 0.26 -5.95
C TYR A 58 -2.31 -0.88 -6.85
N GLU A 59 -1.23 -0.71 -7.60
CA GLU A 59 -0.76 -1.76 -8.51
C GLU A 59 -0.05 -2.86 -7.72
N ILE A 60 -0.57 -4.09 -7.86
CA ILE A 60 -0.04 -5.27 -7.17
C ILE A 60 0.42 -6.35 -8.15
N THR A 61 0.72 -5.96 -9.39
CA THR A 61 1.10 -6.89 -10.46
C THR A 61 2.29 -7.75 -10.05
N SER A 62 2.14 -9.07 -10.18
CA SER A 62 3.16 -10.07 -9.83
C SER A 62 3.51 -10.11 -8.36
N LEU A 63 2.65 -9.60 -7.51
CA LEU A 63 2.81 -9.63 -6.06
C LEU A 63 1.63 -10.37 -5.43
N GLU A 64 1.86 -10.90 -4.25
CA GLU A 64 0.79 -11.51 -3.45
C GLU A 64 0.84 -10.92 -2.04
N ASN A 65 -0.29 -10.93 -1.35
CA ASN A 65 -0.30 -10.40 0.00
C ASN A 65 0.45 -11.33 0.95
N LEU A 66 0.89 -10.79 2.07
CA LEU A 66 1.72 -11.53 3.01
C LEU A 66 1.02 -12.78 3.58
N PRO A 67 -0.26 -12.74 3.95
CA PRO A 67 -0.93 -13.95 4.40
C PRO A 67 -0.92 -15.10 3.38
N GLU A 68 -1.19 -14.81 2.12
CA GLU A 68 -1.14 -15.82 1.07
C GLU A 68 0.27 -16.39 0.92
N PHE A 69 1.27 -15.54 0.99
CA PHE A 69 2.66 -15.96 0.93
C PHE A 69 3.01 -16.91 2.08
N LEU A 70 2.58 -16.56 3.31
CA LEU A 70 2.88 -17.37 4.49
C LEU A 70 2.10 -18.68 4.52
N ASP A 71 0.93 -18.73 3.89
CA ASP A 71 0.19 -19.98 3.75
C ASP A 71 0.91 -20.96 2.81
N ALA A 72 1.65 -20.45 1.84
CA ALA A 72 2.33 -21.26 0.85
C ALA A 72 3.65 -21.81 1.36
N ARG A 73 4.32 -21.11 2.26
CA ARG A 73 5.58 -21.59 2.84
C ARG A 73 5.93 -20.82 4.12
N LYS A 74 6.85 -21.43 4.88
CA LYS A 74 7.35 -20.78 6.09
C LYS A 74 8.42 -19.78 5.72
N ILE A 75 8.46 -18.69 6.48
CA ILE A 75 9.49 -17.67 6.32
C ILE A 75 10.69 -18.01 7.20
N THR A 76 11.89 -17.83 6.67
CA THR A 76 13.12 -18.07 7.41
C THR A 76 13.43 -16.86 8.32
N TYR A 77 14.39 -17.08 9.25
CA TYR A 77 14.84 -15.98 10.11
C TYR A 77 15.43 -14.84 9.27
N ASP A 78 16.28 -15.16 8.30
CA ASP A 78 16.91 -14.15 7.46
C ASP A 78 15.86 -13.36 6.64
N GLU A 79 14.84 -14.06 6.17
CA GLU A 79 13.74 -13.41 5.45
C GLU A 79 12.95 -12.48 6.36
N MET A 80 12.72 -12.88 7.62
CA MET A 80 12.05 -12.04 8.59
C MET A 80 12.85 -10.76 8.87
N VAL A 81 14.17 -10.90 9.03
CA VAL A 81 15.05 -9.75 9.25
C VAL A 81 14.99 -8.83 8.03
N SER A 82 15.02 -9.38 6.82
CA SER A 82 14.92 -8.60 5.60
C SER A 82 13.60 -7.82 5.54
N LEU A 83 12.50 -8.47 5.90
CA LEU A 83 11.19 -7.82 5.94
C LEU A 83 11.19 -6.62 6.89
N LEU A 84 11.74 -6.81 8.09
CA LEU A 84 11.81 -5.73 9.08
C LEU A 84 12.70 -4.58 8.62
N LEU A 85 13.83 -4.90 7.99
CA LEU A 85 14.73 -3.87 7.47
C LEU A 85 14.08 -3.09 6.33
N GLN A 86 13.35 -3.76 5.46
CA GLN A 86 12.64 -3.09 4.38
C GLN A 86 11.51 -2.22 4.92
N PHE A 87 10.86 -2.65 6.00
CA PHE A 87 9.86 -1.81 6.66
C PHE A 87 10.50 -0.53 7.23
N CYS A 88 11.62 -0.66 7.91
CA CYS A 88 12.33 0.52 8.44
C CYS A 88 12.74 1.47 7.32
N SER A 89 13.22 0.92 6.20
CA SER A 89 13.58 1.71 5.04
C SER A 89 12.37 2.46 4.46
N ALA A 90 11.22 1.79 4.40
CA ALA A 90 9.99 2.40 3.90
C ALA A 90 9.53 3.55 4.79
N VAL A 91 9.60 3.38 6.11
CA VAL A 91 9.26 4.44 7.06
C VAL A 91 10.16 5.66 6.86
N SER A 92 11.44 5.42 6.64
CA SER A 92 12.40 6.49 6.37
C SER A 92 12.07 7.22 5.06
N GLU A 93 11.72 6.47 4.02
CA GLU A 93 11.36 7.06 2.72
C GLU A 93 10.13 7.96 2.83
N VAL A 94 9.13 7.54 3.58
CA VAL A 94 7.91 8.32 3.79
C VAL A 94 8.27 9.69 4.39
N GLY A 95 9.20 9.71 5.34
CA GLY A 95 9.65 10.96 5.95
C GLY A 95 10.32 11.91 4.97
N ARG A 96 11.01 11.37 3.95
CA ARG A 96 11.67 12.21 2.94
C ARG A 96 10.66 13.01 2.10
N TYR A 97 9.43 12.54 1.99
CA TYR A 97 8.36 13.24 1.28
C TYR A 97 7.47 14.04 2.22
N LEU A 98 7.91 14.20 3.48
CA LEU A 98 7.16 14.92 4.52
C LEU A 98 5.80 14.28 4.80
N LEU A 99 5.73 12.97 4.64
CA LEU A 99 4.55 12.20 4.99
C LEU A 99 4.77 11.57 6.36
N ASP A 100 3.69 11.43 7.12
CA ASP A 100 3.79 10.76 8.42
C ASP A 100 3.62 9.25 8.25
N GLY A 101 4.11 8.49 9.22
CA GLY A 101 4.02 7.03 9.18
C GLY A 101 2.65 6.47 9.48
N GLU A 102 1.72 7.28 9.94
CA GLU A 102 0.38 6.82 10.30
C GLU A 102 -0.42 6.33 9.09
N GLY A 103 -0.07 6.80 7.89
CA GLY A 103 -0.73 6.36 6.67
C GLY A 103 -0.30 4.99 6.18
N ILE A 104 0.75 4.39 6.76
CA ILE A 104 1.20 3.06 6.36
C ILE A 104 0.24 2.03 6.93
N LEU A 105 -0.34 1.20 6.07
CA LEU A 105 -1.23 0.13 6.51
C LEU A 105 -0.39 -1.04 6.99
N LEU A 106 -0.48 -1.36 8.28
CA LEU A 106 0.36 -2.37 8.91
C LEU A 106 -0.28 -3.76 8.95
N GLU A 107 -1.55 -3.86 8.62
CA GLU A 107 -2.23 -5.15 8.59
C GLU A 107 -1.63 -6.01 7.47
N PRO A 108 -1.33 -7.28 7.75
CA PRO A 108 -0.59 -8.12 6.78
C PRO A 108 -1.24 -8.22 5.40
N GLN A 109 -2.57 -8.16 5.32
CA GLN A 109 -3.27 -8.27 4.04
C GLN A 109 -2.96 -7.10 3.10
N TYR A 110 -2.40 -6.01 3.60
CA TYR A 110 -2.01 -4.86 2.78
C TYR A 110 -0.52 -4.83 2.47
N ILE A 111 0.24 -5.81 2.92
CA ILE A 111 1.67 -5.93 2.63
C ILE A 111 1.81 -6.92 1.47
N TYR A 112 2.42 -6.47 0.40
CA TYR A 112 2.56 -7.26 -0.83
C TYR A 112 4.01 -7.65 -1.07
N VAL A 113 4.23 -8.88 -1.48
CA VAL A 113 5.57 -9.43 -1.63
C VAL A 113 5.67 -10.20 -2.94
N SER A 114 6.89 -10.24 -3.50
CA SER A 114 7.20 -11.14 -4.60
C SER A 114 7.45 -12.55 -4.05
N LYS A 115 7.37 -13.56 -4.92
CA LYS A 115 7.54 -14.95 -4.49
C LYS A 115 8.91 -15.21 -3.86
N SER A 116 9.92 -14.45 -4.26
CA SER A 116 11.28 -14.58 -3.72
C SER A 116 11.53 -13.71 -2.49
N LEU A 117 10.56 -12.89 -2.07
CA LEU A 117 10.70 -11.88 -1.02
C LEU A 117 11.75 -10.81 -1.34
N GLU A 118 12.19 -10.72 -2.59
CA GLU A 118 13.10 -9.65 -2.99
C GLU A 118 12.42 -8.29 -3.02
N ARG A 119 11.13 -8.29 -3.34
CA ARG A 119 10.34 -7.07 -3.35
C ARG A 119 9.28 -7.15 -2.27
N ILE A 120 9.29 -6.19 -1.37
CA ILE A 120 8.28 -6.03 -0.33
C ILE A 120 7.75 -4.62 -0.49
N ARG A 121 6.44 -4.50 -0.64
CA ARG A 121 5.78 -3.21 -0.89
C ARG A 121 4.69 -2.99 0.11
N PHE A 122 4.69 -1.81 0.69
CA PHE A 122 3.69 -1.38 1.64
C PHE A 122 2.65 -0.51 0.96
N CYS A 123 1.49 -0.42 1.56
CA CYS A 123 0.39 0.39 1.08
C CYS A 123 0.31 1.65 1.95
N TYR A 124 0.31 2.82 1.32
CA TYR A 124 0.11 4.08 2.04
C TYR A 124 -1.30 4.58 1.77
N TYR A 125 -2.09 4.70 2.84
CA TYR A 125 -3.46 5.19 2.74
C TYR A 125 -3.54 6.53 3.47
N PRO A 126 -3.63 7.66 2.73
CA PRO A 126 -3.52 9.00 3.34
C PRO A 126 -4.70 9.38 4.22
N TYR A 127 -5.80 8.65 4.11
CA TYR A 127 -7.01 8.94 4.89
C TYR A 127 -7.12 8.12 6.16
N GLN A 128 -6.10 7.34 6.50
CA GLN A 128 -6.09 6.59 7.74
C GLN A 128 -5.85 7.54 8.89
N HIS A 129 -6.81 7.59 9.80
CA HIS A 129 -6.69 8.39 11.00
C HIS A 129 -6.52 7.48 12.20
N MET A 130 -5.56 7.81 13.04
CA MET A 130 -5.44 7.15 14.32
C MET A 130 -6.48 7.77 15.25
N PRO A 131 -7.41 6.97 15.81
CA PRO A 131 -8.33 7.53 16.78
C PRO A 131 -7.57 7.99 18.02
N LEU A 132 -7.85 9.19 18.41
CA LEU A 132 -7.26 9.73 19.63
C LEU A 132 -8.03 9.25 20.84
#